data_d49c889bdeb17c17ae5395c2d2e49905
#
_entry.id   d49c889bdeb17c17ae5395c2d2e49905
#
_cell.length_a   1.000
_cell.length_b   1.000
_cell.length_c   1.000
_cell.angle_alpha   90.00
_cell.angle_beta   90.00
_cell.angle_gamma   90.00
#
_symmetry.space_group_name_H-M   'P 1'
#
loop_
_entity.id
_entity.type
_entity.pdbx_description
1 polymer ?
#
loop_
_entity_poly.entity_id
_entity_poly.type
_entity_poly.pdbx_seq_one_letter_code
_entity_poly.pdbx_strand_id
1 'polypeptide(L)'
;MEKYTYFLSRLPVEGRRCDKKGTIDVIQLIKAGFSYSGSKIFDELDMRLPKGSFQFLTGPSGSGKTTLIRMCYQALHPTSGTIKLFGRDVRAMSRDDVAMIRRRIGVVHQDCQFLDHLTIADNILMPLQVSGEDPSKHWDNLTELGRWMGLGDRMHALPQELSGGERQRAALARAVIMSPEVIIADEPTGNLDEEMAMRLLRLLTELNKMGKTVLIATHDMGLIRRARGDVTARVLRIQNKRVFAAKSGL
;
A
#
# COMPACT_ATOMS: atom_id res chain seq x y z
N MET A 1 3.78 21.90 -11.25
CA MET A 1 3.79 20.52 -11.79
C MET A 1 5.20 19.98 -12.01
N GLU A 2 6.18 20.74 -12.45
CA GLU A 2 7.56 20.27 -12.73
C GLU A 2 8.35 19.72 -11.53
N LYS A 3 8.09 20.20 -10.31
CA LYS A 3 8.83 19.76 -9.10
C LYS A 3 8.53 18.33 -8.65
N TYR A 4 7.40 17.76 -9.06
CA TYR A 4 7.01 16.38 -8.69
C TYR A 4 7.73 15.32 -9.52
N THR A 5 8.08 15.66 -10.74
CA THR A 5 8.72 14.75 -11.70
C THR A 5 10.15 14.39 -11.25
N TYR A 6 10.82 15.27 -10.54
CA TYR A 6 12.24 15.10 -10.14
C TYR A 6 12.43 14.05 -9.04
N PHE A 7 11.63 14.08 -7.95
CA PHE A 7 11.67 13.03 -6.90
C PHE A 7 11.29 11.68 -7.48
N LEU A 8 10.18 11.65 -8.21
CA LEU A 8 9.65 10.44 -8.81
C LEU A 8 10.61 9.83 -9.85
N SER A 9 11.41 10.65 -10.56
CA SER A 9 12.40 10.18 -11.54
C SER A 9 13.66 9.56 -10.91
N ARG A 10 13.93 9.85 -9.63
CA ARG A 10 15.05 9.27 -8.86
C ARG A 10 14.71 7.99 -8.13
N LEU A 11 13.40 7.68 -8.01
CA LEU A 11 13.00 6.37 -7.51
C LEU A 11 13.49 5.30 -8.51
N PRO A 12 14.22 4.27 -8.06
CA PRO A 12 14.74 3.27 -8.97
C PRO A 12 13.59 2.63 -9.75
N VAL A 13 13.53 2.95 -11.04
CA VAL A 13 12.58 2.37 -11.98
C VAL A 13 13.25 1.14 -12.57
N GLU A 14 13.22 0.03 -11.90
CA GLU A 14 13.44 -1.26 -12.56
C GLU A 14 12.21 -1.62 -13.42
N GLY A 15 12.02 -0.82 -14.46
CA GLY A 15 11.03 -1.04 -15.49
C GLY A 15 11.54 -2.01 -16.55
N ARG A 16 11.45 -3.31 -16.35
CA ARG A 16 11.36 -4.20 -17.50
C ARG A 16 10.05 -3.88 -18.21
N ARG A 17 10.17 -3.42 -19.47
CA ARG A 17 9.04 -3.17 -20.37
C ARG A 17 8.07 -4.34 -20.31
N CYS A 18 6.80 -4.02 -20.18
CA CYS A 18 5.69 -4.93 -20.23
C CYS A 18 5.70 -5.64 -21.61
N ASP A 19 6.08 -6.89 -21.63
CA ASP A 19 5.88 -7.73 -22.82
C ASP A 19 4.36 -7.96 -22.98
N LYS A 20 3.88 -7.79 -24.21
CA LYS A 20 2.46 -7.87 -24.61
C LYS A 20 1.82 -9.26 -24.50
N LYS A 21 2.30 -10.16 -23.63
CA LYS A 21 1.71 -11.49 -23.41
C LYS A 21 1.69 -11.84 -21.92
N GLY A 22 0.52 -11.70 -21.32
CA GLY A 22 0.20 -12.18 -19.97
C GLY A 22 0.48 -11.15 -18.86
N THR A 23 -0.56 -10.50 -18.36
CA THR A 23 -0.47 -9.65 -17.17
C THR A 23 0.00 -10.48 -15.99
N ILE A 24 1.21 -10.22 -15.47
CA ILE A 24 1.75 -10.91 -14.30
C ILE A 24 1.04 -10.39 -13.07
N ASP A 25 0.38 -11.27 -12.32
CA ASP A 25 -0.20 -10.92 -11.03
C ASP A 25 0.92 -10.78 -9.99
N VAL A 26 1.01 -9.62 -9.32
CA VAL A 26 1.97 -9.41 -8.22
C VAL A 26 1.47 -10.02 -6.92
N ILE A 27 0.15 -10.07 -6.72
CA ILE A 27 -0.50 -10.76 -5.61
C ILE A 27 -1.66 -11.58 -6.18
N GLN A 28 -1.71 -12.86 -5.84
CA GLN A 28 -2.79 -13.76 -6.23
C GLN A 28 -3.23 -14.60 -5.02
N LEU A 29 -4.50 -14.55 -4.71
CA LEU A 29 -5.15 -15.43 -3.76
C LEU A 29 -6.00 -16.44 -4.55
N ILE A 30 -5.85 -17.73 -4.26
CA ILE A 30 -6.50 -18.83 -4.96
C ILE A 30 -7.22 -19.68 -3.92
N LYS A 31 -8.54 -19.62 -3.92
CA LYS A 31 -9.41 -20.30 -2.94
C LYS A 31 -8.91 -20.11 -1.50
N ALA A 32 -8.38 -18.91 -1.20
CA ALA A 32 -7.79 -18.63 0.09
C ALA A 32 -8.88 -18.49 1.14
N GLY A 33 -8.76 -19.24 2.23
CA GLY A 33 -9.62 -19.13 3.40
C GLY A 33 -8.84 -18.56 4.58
N PHE A 34 -9.56 -17.88 5.47
CA PHE A 34 -8.98 -17.39 6.72
C PHE A 34 -10.00 -17.41 7.87
N SER A 35 -9.54 -17.85 9.04
CA SER A 35 -10.35 -17.90 10.27
C SER A 35 -9.55 -17.39 11.47
N TYR A 36 -10.21 -16.61 12.37
CA TYR A 36 -9.70 -16.30 13.70
C TYR A 36 -10.40 -17.20 14.72
N SER A 37 -9.65 -17.98 15.48
CA SER A 37 -10.19 -18.81 16.58
C SER A 37 -11.49 -19.53 16.24
N GLY A 38 -11.55 -20.13 15.03
CA GLY A 38 -12.73 -20.86 14.54
C GLY A 38 -13.79 -19.98 13.83
N SER A 39 -13.73 -18.67 13.95
CA SER A 39 -14.62 -17.77 13.21
C SER A 39 -14.10 -17.54 11.79
N LYS A 40 -14.81 -18.08 10.79
CA LYS A 40 -14.42 -17.94 9.38
C LYS A 40 -14.67 -16.51 8.89
N ILE A 41 -13.60 -15.85 8.44
CA ILE A 41 -13.62 -14.51 7.85
C ILE A 41 -13.74 -14.60 6.33
N PHE A 42 -12.93 -15.48 5.71
CA PHE A 42 -12.97 -15.73 4.27
C PHE A 42 -13.17 -17.21 3.99
N ASP A 43 -13.90 -17.48 2.89
CA ASP A 43 -14.17 -18.81 2.39
C ASP A 43 -13.91 -18.83 0.88
N GLU A 44 -12.94 -19.62 0.45
CA GLU A 44 -12.55 -19.78 -0.96
C GLU A 44 -12.43 -18.42 -1.70
N LEU A 45 -11.70 -17.50 -1.14
CA LEU A 45 -11.51 -16.17 -1.71
C LEU A 45 -10.54 -16.23 -2.90
N ASP A 46 -11.01 -15.77 -4.05
CA ASP A 46 -10.18 -15.54 -5.24
C ASP A 46 -9.99 -14.04 -5.45
N MET A 47 -8.72 -13.61 -5.56
CA MET A 47 -8.36 -12.22 -5.87
C MET A 47 -7.08 -12.19 -6.69
N ARG A 48 -7.01 -11.24 -7.62
CA ARG A 48 -5.81 -10.96 -8.41
C ARG A 48 -5.49 -9.48 -8.37
N LEU A 49 -4.23 -9.17 -8.12
CA LEU A 49 -3.68 -7.82 -8.21
C LEU A 49 -2.62 -7.83 -9.32
N PRO A 50 -2.99 -7.47 -10.54
CA PRO A 50 -2.07 -7.41 -11.68
C PRO A 50 -1.00 -6.33 -11.48
N LYS A 51 0.21 -6.54 -11.99
CA LYS A 51 1.27 -5.53 -11.99
C LYS A 51 0.80 -4.24 -12.66
N GLY A 52 1.08 -3.11 -12.02
CA GLY A 52 0.70 -1.78 -12.50
C GLY A 52 -0.81 -1.48 -12.42
N SER A 53 -1.62 -2.34 -11.79
CA SER A 53 -3.04 -2.05 -11.60
C SER A 53 -3.27 -1.07 -10.43
N PHE A 54 -4.36 -0.31 -10.55
CA PHE A 54 -4.90 0.49 -9.45
C PHE A 54 -6.23 -0.12 -9.03
N GLN A 55 -6.33 -0.60 -7.79
CA GLN A 55 -7.53 -1.27 -7.29
C GLN A 55 -7.99 -0.69 -5.95
N PHE A 56 -9.30 -0.57 -5.81
CA PHE A 56 -9.95 -0.29 -4.54
C PHE A 56 -10.56 -1.57 -3.97
N LEU A 57 -10.43 -1.74 -2.66
CA LEU A 57 -11.10 -2.79 -1.90
C LEU A 57 -12.16 -2.15 -1.01
N THR A 58 -13.43 -2.45 -1.26
CA THR A 58 -14.56 -1.88 -0.52
C THR A 58 -15.32 -2.96 0.24
N GLY A 59 -16.08 -2.53 1.21
CA GLY A 59 -16.95 -3.41 2.00
C GLY A 59 -17.37 -2.75 3.31
N PRO A 60 -18.42 -3.23 3.97
CA PRO A 60 -18.86 -2.70 5.25
C PRO A 60 -17.75 -2.80 6.31
N SER A 61 -17.89 -2.05 7.41
CA SER A 61 -17.03 -2.23 8.57
C SER A 61 -17.10 -3.68 9.04
N GLY A 62 -15.96 -4.26 9.46
CA GLY A 62 -15.88 -5.65 9.87
C GLY A 62 -15.94 -6.70 8.74
N SER A 63 -16.03 -6.31 7.47
CA SER A 63 -16.06 -7.26 6.34
C SER A 63 -14.75 -8.02 6.10
N GLY A 64 -13.67 -7.64 6.78
CA GLY A 64 -12.36 -8.29 6.64
C GLY A 64 -11.37 -7.55 5.74
N LYS A 65 -11.59 -6.26 5.38
CA LYS A 65 -10.65 -5.49 4.53
C LYS A 65 -9.23 -5.53 5.09
N THR A 66 -9.04 -5.18 6.35
CA THR A 66 -7.74 -5.22 7.04
C THR A 66 -7.15 -6.64 7.09
N THR A 67 -7.98 -7.66 7.30
CA THR A 67 -7.54 -9.07 7.28
C THR A 67 -7.02 -9.45 5.91
N LEU A 68 -7.74 -9.10 4.84
CA LEU A 68 -7.30 -9.35 3.46
C LEU A 68 -5.98 -8.64 3.15
N ILE A 69 -5.86 -7.36 3.53
CA ILE A 69 -4.62 -6.59 3.39
C ILE A 69 -3.48 -7.30 4.11
N ARG A 70 -3.66 -7.74 5.36
CA ARG A 70 -2.64 -8.46 6.14
C ARG A 70 -2.22 -9.78 5.49
N MET A 71 -3.12 -10.46 4.80
CA MET A 71 -2.79 -11.64 4.00
C MET A 71 -1.95 -11.26 2.76
N CYS A 72 -2.23 -10.12 2.12
CA CYS A 72 -1.50 -9.67 0.93
C CYS A 72 -0.01 -9.39 1.16
N TYR A 73 0.40 -8.98 2.38
CA TYR A 73 1.81 -8.77 2.72
C TYR A 73 2.35 -9.80 3.74
N GLN A 74 1.64 -10.94 3.88
CA GLN A 74 2.03 -12.09 4.71
C GLN A 74 2.15 -11.81 6.22
N ALA A 75 1.45 -10.80 6.76
CA ALA A 75 1.27 -10.68 8.21
C ALA A 75 0.31 -11.75 8.75
N LEU A 76 -0.57 -12.27 7.90
CA LEU A 76 -1.46 -13.39 8.18
C LEU A 76 -1.29 -14.46 7.09
N HIS A 77 -1.22 -15.71 7.50
CA HIS A 77 -1.18 -16.85 6.60
C HIS A 77 -2.59 -17.39 6.35
N PRO A 78 -2.92 -17.84 5.12
CA PRO A 78 -4.21 -18.43 4.85
C PRO A 78 -4.37 -19.75 5.65
N THR A 79 -5.58 -20.02 6.15
CA THR A 79 -5.91 -21.30 6.80
C THR A 79 -6.21 -22.39 5.77
N SER A 80 -6.55 -22.02 4.54
CA SER A 80 -6.75 -22.91 3.39
C SER A 80 -6.45 -22.18 2.08
N GLY A 81 -6.32 -22.91 0.99
CA GLY A 81 -6.00 -22.35 -0.33
C GLY A 81 -4.54 -21.87 -0.44
N THR A 82 -4.27 -20.98 -1.37
CA THR A 82 -2.91 -20.57 -1.73
C THR A 82 -2.84 -19.06 -1.92
N ILE A 83 -1.73 -18.46 -1.48
CA ILE A 83 -1.33 -17.10 -1.82
C ILE A 83 -0.04 -17.15 -2.61
N LYS A 84 -0.01 -16.45 -3.74
CA LYS A 84 1.21 -16.23 -4.51
C LYS A 84 1.57 -14.77 -4.48
N LEU A 85 2.83 -14.48 -4.17
CA LEU A 85 3.43 -13.14 -4.23
C LEU A 85 4.51 -13.14 -5.29
N PHE A 86 4.39 -12.22 -6.25
CA PHE A 86 5.32 -12.11 -7.40
C PHE A 86 5.55 -13.47 -8.10
N GLY A 87 4.47 -14.26 -8.26
CA GLY A 87 4.48 -15.57 -8.89
C GLY A 87 4.93 -16.76 -8.01
N ARG A 88 5.46 -16.52 -6.80
CA ARG A 88 5.93 -17.57 -5.87
C ARG A 88 4.85 -17.92 -4.83
N ASP A 89 4.64 -19.20 -4.60
CA ASP A 89 3.75 -19.69 -3.52
C ASP A 89 4.38 -19.38 -2.15
N VAL A 90 3.66 -18.66 -1.31
CA VAL A 90 4.17 -18.23 0.01
C VAL A 90 4.48 -19.40 0.96
N ARG A 91 3.85 -20.56 0.76
CA ARG A 91 4.12 -21.77 1.56
C ARG A 91 5.49 -22.41 1.26
N ALA A 92 6.03 -22.13 0.07
CA ALA A 92 7.35 -22.61 -0.34
C ALA A 92 8.48 -21.61 -0.03
N MET A 93 8.17 -20.48 0.63
CA MET A 93 9.13 -19.42 0.94
C MET A 93 9.76 -19.64 2.31
N SER A 94 11.07 -19.41 2.38
CA SER A 94 11.79 -19.27 3.64
C SER A 94 11.41 -17.95 4.34
N ARG A 95 11.81 -17.77 5.60
CA ARG A 95 11.64 -16.50 6.32
C ARG A 95 12.35 -15.35 5.62
N ASP A 96 13.52 -15.60 5.06
CA ASP A 96 14.31 -14.61 4.33
C ASP A 96 13.65 -14.23 3.01
N ASP A 97 13.09 -15.20 2.27
CA ASP A 97 12.29 -14.92 1.07
C ASP A 97 11.11 -14.00 1.39
N VAL A 98 10.38 -14.28 2.47
CA VAL A 98 9.25 -13.44 2.91
C VAL A 98 9.73 -12.04 3.29
N ALA A 99 10.86 -11.91 3.99
CA ALA A 99 11.43 -10.61 4.35
C ALA A 99 11.81 -9.82 3.08
N MET A 100 12.45 -10.45 2.11
CA MET A 100 12.81 -9.83 0.83
C MET A 100 11.57 -9.39 0.03
N ILE A 101 10.51 -10.20 0.02
CA ILE A 101 9.26 -9.84 -0.65
C ILE A 101 8.56 -8.68 0.03
N ARG A 102 8.55 -8.63 1.36
CA ARG A 102 7.95 -7.52 2.11
C ARG A 102 8.59 -6.17 1.80
N ARG A 103 9.90 -6.12 1.52
CA ARG A 103 10.59 -4.90 1.11
C ARG A 103 10.08 -4.33 -0.22
N ARG A 104 9.47 -5.17 -1.06
CA ARG A 104 8.84 -4.78 -2.34
C ARG A 104 7.39 -4.30 -2.18
N ILE A 105 6.86 -4.33 -0.95
CA ILE A 105 5.48 -3.96 -0.62
C ILE A 105 5.50 -2.86 0.44
N GLY A 106 5.11 -1.64 0.08
CA GLY A 106 4.89 -0.55 1.01
C GLY A 106 3.48 -0.64 1.60
N VAL A 107 3.35 -0.58 2.93
CA VAL A 107 2.06 -0.69 3.62
C VAL A 107 1.79 0.55 4.45
N VAL A 108 0.64 1.17 4.22
CA VAL A 108 0.08 2.24 5.05
C VAL A 108 -0.98 1.62 5.94
N HIS A 109 -0.69 1.52 7.23
CA HIS A 109 -1.61 1.00 8.24
C HIS A 109 -2.59 2.07 8.70
N GLN A 110 -3.80 1.66 9.04
CA GLN A 110 -4.84 2.57 9.55
C GLN A 110 -4.41 3.31 10.83
N ASP A 111 -3.68 2.64 11.72
CA ASP A 111 -3.16 3.15 13.00
C ASP A 111 -1.74 3.74 12.91
N CYS A 112 -1.20 3.90 11.70
CA CYS A 112 0.13 4.41 11.38
C CYS A 112 1.32 3.63 11.95
N GLN A 113 1.23 3.01 13.13
CA GLN A 113 2.24 2.15 13.78
C GLN A 113 3.65 2.76 13.81
N PHE A 114 3.80 3.94 14.40
CA PHE A 114 5.10 4.57 14.62
C PHE A 114 5.78 4.04 15.88
N LEU A 115 7.11 4.13 15.92
CA LEU A 115 7.91 4.00 17.15
C LEU A 115 7.94 5.36 17.83
N ASP A 116 7.32 5.46 19.00
CA ASP A 116 7.04 6.73 19.70
C ASP A 116 8.30 7.43 20.22
N HIS A 117 9.42 6.69 20.38
CA HIS A 117 10.70 7.22 20.83
C HIS A 117 11.60 7.70 19.69
N LEU A 118 11.20 7.52 18.46
CA LEU A 118 11.94 7.95 17.25
C LEU A 118 11.27 9.18 16.62
N THR A 119 12.08 10.05 16.01
CA THR A 119 11.57 11.16 15.23
C THR A 119 10.77 10.69 14.02
N ILE A 120 10.00 11.57 13.41
CA ILE A 120 9.28 11.27 12.16
C ILE A 120 10.26 10.93 11.05
N ALA A 121 11.39 11.64 10.94
CA ALA A 121 12.44 11.32 9.98
C ALA A 121 12.97 9.88 10.16
N ASP A 122 13.30 9.50 11.39
CA ASP A 122 13.80 8.16 11.69
C ASP A 122 12.75 7.07 11.43
N ASN A 123 11.49 7.34 11.78
CA ASN A 123 10.39 6.44 11.46
C ASN A 123 10.20 6.24 9.95
N ILE A 124 10.36 7.29 9.14
CA ILE A 124 10.27 7.20 7.67
C ILE A 124 11.47 6.44 7.11
N LEU A 125 12.68 6.67 7.64
CA LEU A 125 13.91 6.02 7.17
C LEU A 125 14.11 4.58 7.66
N MET A 126 13.34 4.15 8.66
CA MET A 126 13.47 2.82 9.27
C MET A 126 13.44 1.65 8.26
N PRO A 127 12.57 1.61 7.24
CA PRO A 127 12.61 0.53 6.25
C PRO A 127 13.96 0.40 5.55
N LEU A 128 14.65 1.50 5.29
CA LEU A 128 16.00 1.52 4.70
C LEU A 128 17.02 0.92 5.68
N GLN A 129 16.99 1.34 6.95
CA GLN A 129 17.86 0.78 7.99
C GLN A 129 17.69 -0.74 8.13
N VAL A 130 16.45 -1.20 8.21
CA VAL A 130 16.12 -2.64 8.32
C VAL A 130 16.56 -3.41 7.07
N SER A 131 16.60 -2.75 5.90
CA SER A 131 17.10 -3.37 4.66
C SER A 131 18.62 -3.43 4.55
N GLY A 132 19.34 -2.78 5.49
CA GLY A 132 20.80 -2.70 5.49
C GLY A 132 21.34 -1.54 4.63
N GLU A 133 20.47 -0.64 4.17
CA GLU A 133 20.89 0.58 3.49
C GLU A 133 21.30 1.65 4.49
N ASP A 134 22.26 2.50 4.09
CA ASP A 134 22.68 3.66 4.88
C ASP A 134 21.64 4.79 4.74
N PRO A 135 20.91 5.15 5.80
CA PRO A 135 19.86 6.17 5.72
C PRO A 135 20.40 7.55 5.31
N SER A 136 21.68 7.85 5.60
CA SER A 136 22.28 9.14 5.28
C SER A 136 22.29 9.42 3.76
N LYS A 137 22.39 8.38 2.95
CA LYS A 137 22.33 8.46 1.48
C LYS A 137 20.95 8.82 0.94
N HIS A 138 19.92 8.71 1.76
CA HIS A 138 18.53 8.97 1.39
C HIS A 138 17.97 10.26 1.98
N TRP A 139 18.81 11.09 2.61
CA TRP A 139 18.37 12.31 3.26
C TRP A 139 17.74 13.32 2.30
N ASP A 140 18.31 13.46 1.10
CA ASP A 140 17.74 14.32 0.05
C ASP A 140 16.34 13.83 -0.36
N ASN A 141 16.18 12.51 -0.54
CA ASN A 141 14.90 11.90 -0.87
C ASN A 141 13.88 12.09 0.27
N LEU A 142 14.30 11.93 1.52
CA LEU A 142 13.48 12.19 2.70
C LEU A 142 13.01 13.64 2.74
N THR A 143 13.93 14.59 2.55
CA THR A 143 13.63 16.02 2.59
C THR A 143 12.64 16.42 1.51
N GLU A 144 12.82 15.90 0.29
CA GLU A 144 11.92 16.15 -0.83
C GLU A 144 10.54 15.53 -0.60
N LEU A 145 10.50 14.28 -0.15
CA LEU A 145 9.27 13.58 0.20
C LEU A 145 8.53 14.28 1.34
N GLY A 146 9.25 14.72 2.37
CA GLY A 146 8.70 15.47 3.50
C GLY A 146 8.09 16.80 3.08
N ARG A 147 8.77 17.56 2.23
CA ARG A 147 8.23 18.80 1.67
C ARG A 147 6.97 18.54 0.85
N TRP A 148 6.99 17.49 0.05
CA TRP A 148 5.84 17.12 -0.77
C TRP A 148 4.64 16.69 0.07
N MET A 149 4.88 15.96 1.18
CA MET A 149 3.85 15.55 2.15
C MET A 149 3.39 16.70 3.07
N GLY A 150 4.02 17.89 2.98
CA GLY A 150 3.75 18.98 3.93
C GLY A 150 4.18 18.65 5.36
N LEU A 151 5.31 17.96 5.51
CA LEU A 151 5.90 17.54 6.77
C LEU A 151 7.28 18.16 7.03
N GLY A 152 7.73 19.11 6.21
CA GLY A 152 9.09 19.65 6.27
C GLY A 152 9.50 20.08 7.68
N ASP A 153 8.64 20.85 8.36
CA ASP A 153 8.89 21.36 9.70
C ASP A 153 8.62 20.33 10.82
N ARG A 154 8.12 19.15 10.47
CA ARG A 154 7.75 18.07 11.40
C ARG A 154 8.72 16.89 11.41
N MET A 155 9.79 16.93 10.61
CA MET A 155 10.72 15.80 10.49
C MET A 155 11.41 15.45 11.81
N HIS A 156 11.69 16.44 12.66
CA HIS A 156 12.32 16.23 13.97
C HIS A 156 11.31 16.04 15.12
N ALA A 157 10.01 16.17 14.84
CA ALA A 157 8.98 15.95 15.83
C ALA A 157 8.84 14.45 16.18
N LEU A 158 8.33 14.16 17.39
CA LEU A 158 7.93 12.82 17.80
C LEU A 158 6.51 12.50 17.30
N PRO A 159 6.15 11.22 17.11
CA PRO A 159 4.83 10.84 16.61
C PRO A 159 3.65 11.42 17.41
N GLN A 160 3.78 11.55 18.73
CA GLN A 160 2.73 12.10 19.59
C GLN A 160 2.50 13.61 19.43
N GLU A 161 3.44 14.33 18.82
CA GLU A 161 3.33 15.76 18.53
C GLU A 161 2.61 16.07 17.22
N LEU A 162 2.31 15.00 16.43
CA LEU A 162 1.64 15.14 15.15
C LEU A 162 0.11 15.03 15.27
N SER A 163 -0.59 15.86 14.50
CA SER A 163 -2.02 15.68 14.24
C SER A 163 -2.28 14.33 13.52
N GLY A 164 -3.52 13.86 13.57
CA GLY A 164 -3.90 12.61 12.88
C GLY A 164 -3.58 12.65 11.38
N GLY A 165 -3.80 13.80 10.73
CA GLY A 165 -3.47 13.98 9.31
C GLY A 165 -1.96 13.98 9.04
N GLU A 166 -1.14 14.60 9.89
CA GLU A 166 0.33 14.56 9.79
C GLU A 166 0.85 13.13 9.97
N ARG A 167 0.31 12.39 10.94
CA ARG A 167 0.62 10.97 11.16
C ARG A 167 0.33 10.14 9.91
N GLN A 168 -0.83 10.33 9.29
CA GLN A 168 -1.21 9.59 8.07
C GLN A 168 -0.25 9.88 6.91
N ARG A 169 0.14 11.16 6.71
CA ARG A 169 1.11 11.55 5.69
C ARG A 169 2.50 10.97 5.95
N ALA A 170 2.94 10.97 7.20
CA ALA A 170 4.22 10.35 7.58
C ALA A 170 4.22 8.82 7.38
N ALA A 171 3.09 8.14 7.67
CA ALA A 171 2.94 6.72 7.41
C ALA A 171 3.01 6.40 5.91
N LEU A 172 2.44 7.25 5.06
CA LEU A 172 2.56 7.10 3.61
C LEU A 172 4.01 7.36 3.15
N ALA A 173 4.68 8.40 3.67
CA ALA A 173 6.09 8.66 3.37
C ALA A 173 6.96 7.44 3.69
N ARG A 174 6.77 6.84 4.87
CA ARG A 174 7.45 5.59 5.26
C ARG A 174 7.18 4.44 4.30
N ALA A 175 5.94 4.30 3.85
CA ALA A 175 5.57 3.21 2.94
C ALA A 175 6.21 3.33 1.56
N VAL A 176 6.52 4.55 1.09
CA VAL A 176 7.03 4.78 -0.28
C VAL A 176 8.52 5.09 -0.35
N ILE A 177 9.21 5.31 0.77
CA ILE A 177 10.63 5.72 0.80
C ILE A 177 11.54 4.70 0.10
N MET A 178 11.25 3.42 0.18
CA MET A 178 11.96 2.34 -0.50
C MET A 178 11.55 2.15 -1.96
N SER A 179 10.71 3.00 -2.53
CA SER A 179 10.18 2.83 -3.90
C SER A 179 9.58 1.44 -4.18
N PRO A 180 8.66 0.93 -3.36
CA PRO A 180 8.15 -0.43 -3.50
C PRO A 180 7.46 -0.64 -4.87
N GLU A 181 7.31 -1.91 -5.28
CA GLU A 181 6.56 -2.27 -6.50
C GLU A 181 5.05 -2.26 -6.26
N VAL A 182 4.64 -2.56 -5.02
CA VAL A 182 3.24 -2.59 -4.59
C VAL A 182 3.03 -1.66 -3.41
N ILE A 183 2.00 -0.86 -3.45
CA ILE A 183 1.58 0.01 -2.35
C ILE A 183 0.19 -0.45 -1.90
N ILE A 184 0.08 -0.79 -0.63
CA ILE A 184 -1.17 -1.20 -0.01
C ILE A 184 -1.52 -0.18 1.08
N ALA A 185 -2.72 0.39 1.04
CA ALA A 185 -3.17 1.37 2.01
C ALA A 185 -4.51 0.95 2.62
N ASP A 186 -4.57 0.91 3.95
CA ASP A 186 -5.79 0.59 4.71
C ASP A 186 -6.37 1.87 5.28
N GLU A 187 -7.53 2.31 4.74
CA GLU A 187 -8.26 3.54 5.08
C GLU A 187 -7.36 4.79 5.13
N PRO A 188 -6.56 5.06 4.08
CA PRO A 188 -5.48 6.07 4.15
C PRO A 188 -5.98 7.53 4.24
N THR A 189 -7.27 7.77 4.07
CA THR A 189 -7.88 9.11 4.10
C THR A 189 -8.77 9.35 5.31
N GLY A 190 -8.93 8.38 6.21
CA GLY A 190 -9.90 8.43 7.30
C GLY A 190 -9.70 9.58 8.30
N ASN A 191 -8.48 10.13 8.39
CA ASN A 191 -8.13 11.24 9.28
C ASN A 191 -7.63 12.49 8.53
N LEU A 192 -7.91 12.58 7.23
CA LEU A 192 -7.49 13.68 6.38
C LEU A 192 -8.68 14.59 6.02
N ASP A 193 -8.43 15.89 5.94
CA ASP A 193 -9.33 16.79 5.24
C ASP A 193 -9.38 16.49 3.74
N GLU A 194 -10.35 17.07 3.04
CA GLU A 194 -10.59 16.80 1.63
C GLU A 194 -9.39 17.18 0.75
N GLU A 195 -8.72 18.30 1.04
CA GLU A 195 -7.57 18.77 0.27
C GLU A 195 -6.40 17.77 0.40
N MET A 196 -6.13 17.31 1.63
CA MET A 196 -5.07 16.36 1.91
C MET A 196 -5.38 14.96 1.35
N ALA A 197 -6.64 14.52 1.43
CA ALA A 197 -7.08 13.27 0.81
C ALA A 197 -6.85 13.31 -0.71
N MET A 198 -7.10 14.45 -1.36
CA MET A 198 -6.81 14.63 -2.79
C MET A 198 -5.32 14.67 -3.11
N ARG A 199 -4.49 15.28 -2.27
CA ARG A 199 -3.02 15.25 -2.44
C ARG A 199 -2.49 13.82 -2.35
N LEU A 200 -2.95 13.04 -1.36
CA LEU A 200 -2.61 11.63 -1.21
C LEU A 200 -3.03 10.81 -2.43
N LEU A 201 -4.27 11.01 -2.91
CA LEU A 201 -4.76 10.32 -4.10
C LEU A 201 -3.91 10.64 -5.33
N ARG A 202 -3.55 11.91 -5.53
CA ARG A 202 -2.66 12.32 -6.64
C ARG A 202 -1.31 11.62 -6.57
N LEU A 203 -0.68 11.52 -5.37
CA LEU A 203 0.56 10.78 -5.23
C LEU A 203 0.41 9.33 -5.68
N LEU A 204 -0.58 8.63 -5.11
CA LEU A 204 -0.81 7.23 -5.44
C LEU A 204 -1.09 7.04 -6.94
N THR A 205 -1.79 7.99 -7.55
CA THR A 205 -2.04 8.02 -8.99
C THR A 205 -0.76 8.19 -9.81
N GLU A 206 0.11 9.14 -9.44
CA GLU A 206 1.39 9.34 -10.14
C GLU A 206 2.31 8.13 -9.96
N LEU A 207 2.39 7.55 -8.75
CA LEU A 207 3.13 6.31 -8.52
C LEU A 207 2.60 5.16 -9.40
N ASN A 208 1.29 5.07 -9.56
CA ASN A 208 0.70 4.07 -10.47
C ASN A 208 1.02 4.32 -11.94
N LYS A 209 0.98 5.57 -12.41
CA LYS A 209 1.41 5.95 -13.77
C LYS A 209 2.87 5.57 -14.04
N MET A 210 3.72 5.57 -13.01
CA MET A 210 5.10 5.09 -13.06
C MET A 210 5.23 3.56 -13.02
N GLY A 211 4.13 2.82 -13.07
CA GLY A 211 4.10 1.35 -13.09
C GLY A 211 3.99 0.69 -11.72
N LYS A 212 3.86 1.44 -10.62
CA LYS A 212 3.61 0.86 -9.30
C LYS A 212 2.20 0.29 -9.24
N THR A 213 2.03 -0.81 -8.51
CA THR A 213 0.73 -1.43 -8.27
C THR A 213 0.13 -0.83 -7.00
N VAL A 214 -1.13 -0.44 -7.02
CA VAL A 214 -1.79 0.22 -5.87
C VAL A 214 -3.05 -0.53 -5.48
N LEU A 215 -3.18 -0.84 -4.18
CA LEU A 215 -4.38 -1.40 -3.57
C LEU A 215 -4.79 -0.51 -2.39
N ILE A 216 -5.99 0.08 -2.44
CA ILE A 216 -6.52 0.94 -1.38
C ILE A 216 -7.78 0.28 -0.81
N ALA A 217 -7.77 -0.08 0.48
CA ALA A 217 -9.01 -0.41 1.17
C ALA A 217 -9.63 0.88 1.69
N THR A 218 -10.87 1.13 1.31
CA THR A 218 -11.63 2.29 1.79
C THR A 218 -13.13 2.06 1.67
N HIS A 219 -13.88 2.76 2.51
CA HIS A 219 -15.33 2.89 2.39
C HIS A 219 -15.75 4.24 1.75
N ASP A 220 -14.78 5.13 1.46
CA ASP A 220 -15.04 6.44 0.85
C ASP A 220 -15.31 6.30 -0.66
N MET A 221 -16.60 6.35 -1.00
CA MET A 221 -17.05 6.29 -2.40
C MET A 221 -16.72 7.58 -3.18
N GLY A 222 -16.53 8.71 -2.47
CA GLY A 222 -16.10 9.97 -3.06
C GLY A 222 -14.67 9.86 -3.60
N LEU A 223 -13.76 9.32 -2.79
CA LEU A 223 -12.38 9.05 -3.18
C LEU A 223 -12.30 8.15 -4.41
N ILE A 224 -13.11 7.06 -4.44
CA ILE A 224 -13.15 6.12 -5.56
C ILE A 224 -13.62 6.81 -6.85
N ARG A 225 -14.66 7.64 -6.78
CA ARG A 225 -15.18 8.37 -7.95
C ARG A 225 -14.14 9.34 -8.52
N ARG A 226 -13.44 10.07 -7.65
CA ARG A 226 -12.38 11.01 -8.05
C ARG A 226 -11.19 10.30 -8.71
N ALA A 227 -10.74 9.18 -8.13
CA ALA A 227 -9.63 8.41 -8.70
C ALA A 227 -9.92 7.92 -10.12
N ARG A 228 -11.17 7.57 -10.44
CA ARG A 228 -11.56 7.10 -11.78
C ARG A 228 -11.41 8.13 -12.90
N GLY A 229 -11.34 9.42 -12.55
CA GLY A 229 -11.04 10.48 -13.52
C GLY A 229 -9.57 10.46 -13.98
N ASP A 230 -8.67 9.95 -13.15
CA ASP A 230 -7.22 10.04 -13.35
C ASP A 230 -6.56 8.71 -13.71
N VAL A 231 -7.16 7.57 -13.28
CA VAL A 231 -6.63 6.22 -13.51
C VAL A 231 -7.74 5.22 -13.85
N THR A 232 -7.36 4.16 -14.57
CA THR A 232 -8.25 2.99 -14.78
C THR A 232 -8.31 2.17 -13.50
N ALA A 233 -9.13 2.62 -12.54
CA ALA A 233 -9.27 1.96 -11.26
C ALA A 233 -10.31 0.83 -11.32
N ARG A 234 -9.97 -0.34 -10.78
CA ARG A 234 -10.92 -1.43 -10.53
C ARG A 234 -11.40 -1.39 -9.10
N VAL A 235 -12.66 -1.72 -8.87
CA VAL A 235 -13.24 -1.80 -7.52
C VAL A 235 -13.55 -3.25 -7.20
N LEU A 236 -12.98 -3.73 -6.12
CA LEU A 236 -13.27 -5.02 -5.51
C LEU A 236 -14.17 -4.80 -4.30
N ARG A 237 -15.18 -5.63 -4.14
CA ARG A 237 -16.11 -5.56 -3.02
C ARG A 237 -16.08 -6.86 -2.21
N ILE A 238 -15.87 -6.74 -0.90
CA ILE A 238 -16.04 -7.85 0.02
C ILE A 238 -17.52 -7.94 0.40
N GLN A 239 -18.11 -9.10 0.11
CA GLN A 239 -19.48 -9.42 0.47
C GLN A 239 -19.60 -10.93 0.73
N ASN A 240 -20.33 -11.35 1.78
CA ASN A 240 -20.54 -12.76 2.10
C ASN A 240 -19.23 -13.58 2.15
N LYS A 241 -18.19 -13.02 2.81
CA LYS A 241 -16.85 -13.66 2.98
C LYS A 241 -16.11 -13.96 1.67
N ARG A 242 -16.50 -13.34 0.56
CA ARG A 242 -15.90 -13.45 -0.77
C ARG A 242 -15.57 -12.06 -1.35
N VAL A 243 -14.72 -12.04 -2.36
CA VAL A 243 -14.39 -10.82 -3.11
C VAL A 243 -15.00 -10.89 -4.50
N PHE A 244 -15.67 -9.82 -4.90
CA PHE A 244 -16.27 -9.66 -6.22
C PHE A 244 -15.75 -8.40 -6.90
N ALA A 245 -15.55 -8.45 -8.21
CA ALA A 245 -15.38 -7.24 -8.99
C ALA A 245 -16.72 -6.46 -9.00
N ALA A 246 -16.70 -5.20 -8.57
CA ALA A 246 -17.89 -4.37 -8.65
C ALA A 246 -18.19 -4.10 -10.14
N LYS A 247 -19.48 -4.25 -10.53
CA LYS A 247 -19.93 -3.91 -11.89
C LYS A 247 -19.67 -2.43 -12.15
N SER A 248 -19.31 -2.09 -13.38
CA SER A 248 -19.06 -0.73 -13.86
C SER A 248 -20.34 0.11 -13.79
N GLY A 249 -20.67 0.68 -12.64
CA GLY A 249 -21.91 1.41 -12.41
C GLY A 249 -21.99 2.07 -11.02
N LEU A 250 -20.91 2.06 -10.25
CA LEU A 250 -20.77 2.77 -8.96
C LEU A 250 -20.01 4.06 -9.16
#